data_fb7e03bca1547a883bbe53ba3419623e
#
_entry.id   fb7e03bca1547a883bbe53ba3419623e
#
_cell.length_a   1.000
_cell.length_b   1.000
_cell.length_c   1.000
_cell.angle_alpha   90.00
_cell.angle_beta   90.00
_cell.angle_gamma   90.00
#
_symmetry.space_group_name_H-M   'P 1'
#
loop_
_entity.id
_entity.type
_entity.pdbx_description
1 polymer ?
#
loop_
_entity_poly.entity_id
_entity_poly.type
_entity_poly.pdbx_seq_one_letter_code
_entity_poly.pdbx_strand_id
1 'polypeptide(L)'
;MTQNDDRREAALDWIVRTNDPDFEAWDEFTAWLEADVTNADAYHALAQSEQQMRPFVESAPVPDVVEPARNRPRFAIAASVAVLAAAAAAIVAPRMMPVEYSTGPGEIRMVSLGGRDQLVMNGDTRLELAGFDRRTVRLAEGQVLLKLNDAGQDKIELFSGDLKLVDVGTVFEVARDGRDTRVVVSEGAVVADPGGAGLKLMPGQRLDTTDGAMLLQATSADISSVGSFERGQLSYVDEPLDHVVADLNRSTGIDFSASAAISTRRFSGTLSVAEVKRDPRSLAPLLGVAVERSGQGWKLGGKV
;
A
#
# COMPACT_ATOMS: atom_id res chain seq x y z
N MET A 1 1.23 -2.68 -22.51
CA MET A 1 2.37 -1.89 -23.01
C MET A 1 1.77 -0.66 -23.64
N THR A 2 2.11 0.52 -23.19
CA THR A 2 1.57 1.77 -23.71
C THR A 2 2.53 2.32 -24.77
N GLN A 3 2.04 3.03 -25.76
CA GLN A 3 2.83 3.67 -26.83
C GLN A 3 3.97 4.55 -26.28
N ASN A 4 3.87 4.98 -25.04
CA ASN A 4 4.90 5.76 -24.34
C ASN A 4 6.05 4.88 -23.80
N ASP A 5 5.78 3.63 -23.42
CA ASP A 5 6.79 2.68 -22.96
C ASP A 5 7.64 2.22 -24.15
N ASP A 6 7.02 1.92 -25.28
CA ASP A 6 7.71 1.50 -26.51
C ASP A 6 8.64 2.62 -27.04
N ARG A 7 8.19 3.88 -26.92
CA ARG A 7 8.98 5.06 -27.31
C ARG A 7 10.19 5.26 -26.41
N ARG A 8 10.01 5.09 -25.12
CA ARG A 8 11.09 5.24 -24.14
C ARG A 8 12.15 4.14 -24.29
N GLU A 9 11.72 2.93 -24.59
CA GLU A 9 12.61 1.80 -24.87
C GLU A 9 13.40 2.05 -26.16
N ALA A 10 12.75 2.53 -27.23
CA ALA A 10 13.42 2.91 -28.48
C ALA A 10 14.44 4.07 -28.25
N ALA A 11 14.12 5.06 -27.44
CA ALA A 11 15.04 6.15 -27.12
C ALA A 11 16.28 5.64 -26.33
N LEU A 12 16.12 4.68 -25.43
CA LEU A 12 17.24 4.05 -24.73
C LEU A 12 18.12 3.24 -25.67
N ASP A 13 17.53 2.49 -26.61
CA ASP A 13 18.29 1.76 -27.61
C ASP A 13 19.14 2.70 -28.49
N TRP A 14 18.58 3.84 -28.91
CA TRP A 14 19.30 4.87 -29.66
C TRP A 14 20.42 5.51 -28.85
N ILE A 15 20.25 5.78 -27.54
CA ILE A 15 21.33 6.31 -26.68
C ILE A 15 22.49 5.33 -26.61
N VAL A 16 22.22 4.04 -26.43
CA VAL A 16 23.24 2.99 -26.39
C VAL A 16 24.00 2.91 -27.72
N ARG A 17 23.26 2.90 -28.83
CA ARG A 17 23.85 2.79 -30.18
C ARG A 17 24.65 4.02 -30.58
N THR A 18 24.17 5.25 -30.32
CA THR A 18 24.87 6.50 -30.66
C THR A 18 26.10 6.77 -29.79
N ASN A 19 26.25 6.09 -28.64
CA ASN A 19 27.47 6.15 -27.82
C ASN A 19 28.54 5.12 -28.26
N ASP A 20 28.25 4.27 -29.25
CA ASP A 20 29.23 3.36 -29.81
C ASP A 20 30.18 4.16 -30.76
N PRO A 21 31.52 4.11 -30.57
CA PRO A 21 32.48 4.78 -31.44
C PRO A 21 32.41 4.37 -32.93
N ASP A 22 31.90 3.16 -33.21
CA ASP A 22 31.77 2.60 -34.54
C ASP A 22 30.33 2.74 -35.11
N PHE A 23 29.50 3.65 -34.53
CA PHE A 23 28.11 3.84 -34.96
C PHE A 23 28.03 4.56 -36.32
N GLU A 24 27.43 3.88 -37.32
CA GLU A 24 27.29 4.37 -38.69
C GLU A 24 25.85 4.70 -39.11
N ALA A 25 24.82 4.24 -38.35
CA ALA A 25 23.41 4.33 -38.74
C ALA A 25 22.75 5.71 -38.44
N TRP A 26 23.43 6.81 -38.75
CA TRP A 26 22.97 8.18 -38.50
C TRP A 26 21.70 8.55 -39.25
N ASP A 27 21.50 8.01 -40.47
CA ASP A 27 20.31 8.26 -41.28
C ASP A 27 19.07 7.62 -40.64
N GLU A 28 19.19 6.41 -40.09
CA GLU A 28 18.08 5.72 -39.39
C GLU A 28 17.71 6.45 -38.10
N PHE A 29 18.73 6.89 -37.35
CA PHE A 29 18.52 7.68 -36.14
C PHE A 29 17.80 8.99 -36.41
N THR A 30 18.24 9.73 -37.46
CA THR A 30 17.61 10.99 -37.86
C THR A 30 16.18 10.77 -38.32
N ALA A 31 15.92 9.73 -39.12
CA ALA A 31 14.56 9.38 -39.55
C ALA A 31 13.65 9.04 -38.38
N TRP A 32 14.18 8.35 -37.35
CA TRP A 32 13.41 8.07 -36.14
C TRP A 32 13.08 9.33 -35.34
N LEU A 33 14.02 10.29 -35.22
CA LEU A 33 13.78 11.58 -34.55
C LEU A 33 12.73 12.42 -35.27
N GLU A 34 12.73 12.41 -36.61
CA GLU A 34 11.81 13.18 -37.45
C GLU A 34 10.41 12.54 -37.56
N ALA A 35 10.29 11.25 -37.28
CA ALA A 35 9.01 10.52 -37.40
C ALA A 35 7.94 11.01 -36.42
N ASP A 36 8.33 11.48 -35.21
CA ASP A 36 7.42 12.03 -34.21
C ASP A 36 8.22 12.98 -33.30
N VAL A 37 7.74 14.22 -33.11
CA VAL A 37 8.36 15.21 -32.23
C VAL A 37 8.60 14.69 -30.80
N THR A 38 7.74 13.81 -30.31
CA THR A 38 7.86 13.19 -28.99
C THR A 38 9.00 12.16 -28.90
N ASN A 39 9.55 11.67 -30.00
CA ASN A 39 10.75 10.82 -30.02
C ASN A 39 12.00 11.65 -29.66
N ALA A 40 12.09 12.86 -30.22
CA ALA A 40 13.17 13.80 -29.89
C ALA A 40 13.11 14.20 -28.40
N ASP A 41 11.93 14.47 -27.85
CA ASP A 41 11.72 14.81 -26.45
C ASP A 41 12.15 13.66 -25.51
N ALA A 42 11.77 12.41 -25.85
CA ALA A 42 12.14 11.23 -25.11
C ALA A 42 13.67 10.99 -25.10
N TYR A 43 14.32 11.15 -26.26
CA TYR A 43 15.76 11.03 -26.40
C TYR A 43 16.50 12.09 -25.60
N HIS A 44 16.10 13.37 -25.72
CA HIS A 44 16.74 14.48 -25.01
C HIS A 44 16.58 14.39 -23.50
N ALA A 45 15.41 13.98 -23.00
CA ALA A 45 15.18 13.80 -21.57
C ALA A 45 16.09 12.72 -20.96
N LEU A 46 16.34 11.64 -21.69
CA LEU A 46 17.23 10.57 -21.25
C LEU A 46 18.71 10.95 -21.37
N ALA A 47 19.11 11.61 -22.47
CA ALA A 47 20.48 12.07 -22.69
C ALA A 47 20.90 13.15 -21.67
N GLN A 48 20.00 14.04 -21.24
CA GLN A 48 20.27 15.01 -20.18
C GLN A 48 20.51 14.35 -18.83
N SER A 49 19.80 13.28 -18.51
CA SER A 49 20.01 12.53 -17.27
C SER A 49 21.37 11.85 -17.22
N GLU A 50 21.88 11.41 -18.36
CA GLU A 50 23.22 10.83 -18.49
C GLU A 50 24.31 11.90 -18.28
N GLN A 51 24.16 13.08 -18.87
CA GLN A 51 25.11 14.19 -18.69
C GLN A 51 25.20 14.71 -17.24
N GLN A 52 24.11 14.67 -16.50
CA GLN A 52 24.11 15.06 -15.08
C GLN A 52 24.82 14.03 -14.18
N MET A 53 24.99 12.80 -14.61
CA MET A 53 25.73 11.77 -13.87
C MET A 53 27.22 11.71 -14.19
N ARG A 54 27.68 12.29 -15.32
CA ARG A 54 29.09 12.33 -15.70
C ARG A 54 30.03 12.91 -14.63
N PRO A 55 29.72 14.02 -13.93
CA PRO A 55 30.63 14.58 -12.92
C PRO A 55 30.87 13.66 -11.73
N PHE A 56 29.94 12.74 -11.43
CA PHE A 56 30.09 11.77 -10.34
C PHE A 56 30.99 10.58 -10.69
N VAL A 57 31.10 10.26 -11.99
CA VAL A 57 31.96 9.16 -12.48
C VAL A 57 33.39 9.64 -12.66
N GLU A 58 33.63 10.89 -13.06
CA GLU A 58 34.97 11.47 -13.25
C GLU A 58 35.73 11.79 -11.95
N SER A 59 35.02 11.81 -10.80
CA SER A 59 35.59 12.09 -9.47
C SER A 59 36.08 10.88 -8.71
N ALA A 60 35.94 9.65 -9.24
CA ALA A 60 36.45 8.46 -8.62
C ALA A 60 37.99 8.36 -8.81
N PRO A 61 38.79 8.11 -7.75
CA PRO A 61 40.25 7.96 -7.91
C PRO A 61 40.52 6.74 -8.77
N VAL A 62 41.18 6.96 -9.90
CA VAL A 62 41.66 5.89 -10.79
C VAL A 62 42.89 5.27 -10.12
N PRO A 63 42.91 3.97 -9.77
CA PRO A 63 44.13 3.32 -9.33
C PRO A 63 45.10 3.21 -10.51
N ASP A 64 46.39 3.49 -10.27
CA ASP A 64 47.48 3.37 -11.25
C ASP A 64 47.44 2.02 -11.96
N VAL A 65 47.14 2.06 -13.24
CA VAL A 65 47.14 0.89 -14.09
C VAL A 65 48.59 0.53 -14.47
N VAL A 66 49.16 -0.49 -13.84
CA VAL A 66 50.33 -1.21 -14.33
C VAL A 66 49.91 -1.92 -15.62
N GLU A 67 50.52 -1.51 -16.77
CA GLU A 67 50.26 -2.16 -18.07
C GLU A 67 50.65 -3.64 -18.03
N PRO A 68 49.70 -4.59 -18.19
CA PRO A 68 50.07 -5.95 -18.54
C PRO A 68 49.91 -6.18 -20.03
N ALA A 69 50.84 -6.94 -20.56
CA ALA A 69 50.98 -7.34 -21.95
C ALA A 69 49.67 -7.74 -22.63
N ARG A 70 49.53 -7.26 -23.85
CA ARG A 70 48.56 -7.53 -24.91
C ARG A 70 48.14 -9.01 -25.00
N ASN A 71 47.02 -9.37 -24.37
CA ASN A 71 46.26 -10.55 -24.82
C ASN A 71 44.77 -10.47 -24.40
N ARG A 72 43.92 -10.23 -25.40
CA ARG A 72 42.47 -10.52 -25.59
C ARG A 72 41.42 -9.71 -24.83
N PRO A 73 40.59 -8.93 -25.54
CA PRO A 73 39.57 -8.02 -24.97
C PRO A 73 38.22 -8.70 -24.66
N ARG A 74 38.14 -10.05 -24.61
CA ARG A 74 36.82 -10.69 -24.37
C ARG A 74 36.37 -10.70 -22.90
N PHE A 75 37.26 -10.51 -21.96
CA PHE A 75 36.93 -10.48 -20.52
C PHE A 75 36.70 -9.09 -19.96
N ALA A 76 37.19 -8.03 -20.61
CA ALA A 76 37.01 -6.65 -20.15
C ALA A 76 35.56 -6.16 -20.35
N ILE A 77 34.91 -6.58 -21.45
CA ILE A 77 33.50 -6.25 -21.72
C ILE A 77 32.57 -6.97 -20.72
N ALA A 78 32.87 -8.22 -20.36
CA ALA A 78 32.10 -8.96 -19.37
C ALA A 78 32.20 -8.34 -17.96
N ALA A 79 33.38 -7.79 -17.61
CA ALA A 79 33.58 -7.12 -16.31
C ALA A 79 32.83 -5.78 -16.21
N SER A 80 32.82 -4.98 -17.27
CA SER A 80 32.09 -3.70 -17.27
C SER A 80 30.58 -3.91 -17.26
N VAL A 81 30.04 -4.90 -17.98
CA VAL A 81 28.61 -5.25 -17.91
C VAL A 81 28.24 -5.77 -16.52
N ALA A 82 29.11 -6.57 -15.89
CA ALA A 82 28.85 -7.07 -14.53
C ALA A 82 28.85 -5.92 -13.49
N VAL A 83 29.74 -4.93 -13.63
CA VAL A 83 29.77 -3.75 -12.73
C VAL A 83 28.55 -2.87 -12.94
N LEU A 84 28.13 -2.63 -14.19
CA LEU A 84 26.92 -1.86 -14.48
C LEU A 84 25.67 -2.59 -14.01
N ALA A 85 25.60 -3.91 -14.20
CA ALA A 85 24.48 -4.71 -13.67
C ALA A 85 24.46 -4.72 -12.13
N ALA A 86 25.62 -4.80 -11.48
CA ALA A 86 25.72 -4.73 -10.02
C ALA A 86 25.37 -3.32 -9.50
N ALA A 87 25.77 -2.26 -10.18
CA ALA A 87 25.40 -0.88 -9.85
C ALA A 87 23.89 -0.64 -10.05
N ALA A 88 23.33 -1.11 -11.16
CA ALA A 88 21.89 -1.07 -11.40
C ALA A 88 21.11 -1.87 -10.34
N ALA A 89 21.57 -3.08 -10.01
CA ALA A 89 20.99 -3.88 -8.95
C ALA A 89 21.07 -3.19 -7.58
N ALA A 90 22.19 -2.56 -7.26
CA ALA A 90 22.36 -1.82 -6.00
C ALA A 90 21.43 -0.60 -5.88
N ILE A 91 21.03 0.01 -7.02
CA ILE A 91 20.09 1.15 -7.05
C ILE A 91 18.64 0.66 -7.05
N VAL A 92 18.33 -0.43 -7.75
CA VAL A 92 16.96 -0.94 -7.95
C VAL A 92 16.53 -1.85 -6.80
N ALA A 93 17.42 -2.72 -6.29
CA ALA A 93 17.08 -3.67 -5.24
C ALA A 93 16.49 -3.03 -3.97
N PRO A 94 17.01 -1.90 -3.44
CA PRO A 94 16.41 -1.25 -2.27
C PRO A 94 15.00 -0.71 -2.53
N ARG A 95 14.68 -0.33 -3.78
CA ARG A 95 13.35 0.16 -4.16
C ARG A 95 12.33 -0.96 -4.32
N MET A 96 12.80 -2.18 -4.58
CA MET A 96 11.96 -3.38 -4.65
C MET A 96 11.73 -4.03 -3.29
N MET A 97 12.52 -3.66 -2.26
CA MET A 97 12.33 -4.21 -0.92
C MET A 97 11.01 -3.70 -0.33
N PRO A 98 10.20 -4.61 0.25
CA PRO A 98 9.00 -4.23 0.97
C PRO A 98 9.37 -3.34 2.16
N VAL A 99 8.50 -2.37 2.45
CA VAL A 99 8.63 -1.48 3.61
C VAL A 99 7.52 -1.83 4.60
N GLU A 100 7.92 -2.23 5.79
CA GLU A 100 7.00 -2.53 6.88
C GLU A 100 6.60 -1.25 7.63
N TYR A 101 5.32 -1.13 7.91
CA TYR A 101 4.74 -0.07 8.75
C TYR A 101 3.97 -0.70 9.89
N SER A 102 4.14 -0.14 11.07
CA SER A 102 3.38 -0.54 12.26
C SER A 102 2.94 0.68 13.07
N THR A 103 1.84 0.52 13.78
CA THR A 103 1.33 1.46 14.78
C THR A 103 1.16 0.73 16.11
N GLY A 104 1.46 1.43 17.19
CA GLY A 104 1.09 0.97 18.53
C GLY A 104 -0.40 1.15 18.82
N PRO A 105 -0.94 0.50 19.87
CA PRO A 105 -2.32 0.68 20.30
C PRO A 105 -2.65 2.16 20.56
N GLY A 106 -3.73 2.67 19.98
CA GLY A 106 -4.18 4.05 20.12
C GLY A 106 -3.39 5.07 19.30
N GLU A 107 -2.45 4.65 18.47
CA GLU A 107 -1.70 5.47 17.51
C GLU A 107 -2.40 5.51 16.16
N ILE A 108 -2.49 6.69 15.55
CA ILE A 108 -2.95 6.85 14.16
C ILE A 108 -1.76 7.32 13.32
N ARG A 109 -1.53 6.69 12.17
CA ARG A 109 -0.44 7.02 11.27
C ARG A 109 -0.93 7.17 9.84
N MET A 110 -0.56 8.27 9.19
CA MET A 110 -0.84 8.50 7.78
C MET A 110 0.41 8.16 6.94
N VAL A 111 0.21 7.41 5.87
CA VAL A 111 1.24 7.03 4.90
C VAL A 111 0.81 7.53 3.53
N SER A 112 1.66 8.31 2.87
CA SER A 112 1.43 8.74 1.48
C SER A 112 1.79 7.59 0.53
N LEU A 113 0.88 7.31 -0.41
CA LEU A 113 1.05 6.31 -1.46
C LEU A 113 1.46 6.94 -2.81
N GLY A 114 1.76 8.24 -2.81
CA GLY A 114 2.07 9.03 -4.00
C GLY A 114 0.88 9.87 -4.48
N GLY A 115 1.16 10.99 -5.18
CA GLY A 115 0.12 11.91 -5.61
C GLY A 115 -0.74 12.41 -4.45
N ARG A 116 -2.05 12.22 -4.53
CA ARG A 116 -3.02 12.53 -3.47
C ARG A 116 -3.53 11.29 -2.72
N ASP A 117 -2.98 10.12 -3.04
CA ASP A 117 -3.37 8.86 -2.43
C ASP A 117 -2.79 8.72 -1.03
N GLN A 118 -3.63 8.33 -0.09
CA GLN A 118 -3.30 8.22 1.32
C GLN A 118 -3.80 6.90 1.90
N LEU A 119 -3.00 6.34 2.78
CA LEU A 119 -3.37 5.22 3.63
C LEU A 119 -3.28 5.69 5.08
N VAL A 120 -4.38 5.59 5.83
CA VAL A 120 -4.43 5.91 7.25
C VAL A 120 -4.50 4.61 8.04
N MET A 121 -3.53 4.39 8.90
CA MET A 121 -3.47 3.23 9.80
C MET A 121 -4.10 3.61 11.14
N ASN A 122 -5.01 2.79 11.64
CA ASN A 122 -5.48 2.86 13.02
C ASN A 122 -4.42 2.25 13.97
N GLY A 123 -4.65 2.30 15.27
CA GLY A 123 -3.80 1.66 16.25
C GLY A 123 -3.68 0.16 16.05
N ASP A 124 -2.62 -0.42 16.58
CA ASP A 124 -2.35 -1.86 16.56
C ASP A 124 -2.45 -2.48 15.15
N THR A 125 -1.88 -1.76 14.18
CA THR A 125 -1.91 -2.13 12.76
C THR A 125 -0.51 -2.44 12.27
N ARG A 126 -0.38 -3.53 11.50
CA ARG A 126 0.85 -3.94 10.84
C ARG A 126 0.58 -4.23 9.37
N LEU A 127 1.30 -3.56 8.50
CA LEU A 127 1.22 -3.74 7.07
C LEU A 127 2.58 -3.62 6.38
N GLU A 128 2.66 -4.13 5.18
CA GLU A 128 3.80 -4.03 4.29
C GLU A 128 3.38 -3.34 2.99
N LEU A 129 4.20 -2.37 2.54
CA LEU A 129 4.09 -1.80 1.21
C LEU A 129 5.16 -2.42 0.30
N ALA A 130 4.73 -3.09 -0.74
CA ALA A 130 5.58 -3.79 -1.70
C ALA A 130 5.37 -3.25 -3.12
N GLY A 131 6.24 -3.68 -4.04
CA GLY A 131 6.27 -3.22 -5.41
C GLY A 131 7.18 -2.00 -5.61
N PHE A 132 7.61 -1.79 -6.84
CA PHE A 132 8.49 -0.66 -7.20
C PHE A 132 7.83 0.71 -6.95
N ASP A 133 6.54 0.78 -7.17
CA ASP A 133 5.65 1.93 -7.00
C ASP A 133 4.95 1.96 -5.63
N ARG A 134 5.17 0.93 -4.78
CA ARG A 134 4.50 0.74 -3.48
C ARG A 134 2.97 0.69 -3.58
N ARG A 135 2.47 0.14 -4.69
CA ARG A 135 1.02 -0.03 -4.94
C ARG A 135 0.47 -1.37 -4.44
N THR A 136 1.30 -2.21 -3.85
CA THR A 136 0.87 -3.45 -3.21
C THR A 136 0.89 -3.28 -1.70
N VAL A 137 -0.28 -3.35 -1.07
CA VAL A 137 -0.47 -3.29 0.38
C VAL A 137 -0.75 -4.69 0.90
N ARG A 138 -0.01 -5.16 1.90
CA ARG A 138 -0.26 -6.43 2.60
C ARG A 138 -0.62 -6.13 4.05
N LEU A 139 -1.90 -6.20 4.38
CA LEU A 139 -2.39 -6.02 5.75
C LEU A 139 -2.27 -7.32 6.52
N ALA A 140 -1.32 -7.37 7.45
CA ALA A 140 -1.13 -8.52 8.33
C ALA A 140 -2.14 -8.54 9.48
N GLU A 141 -2.43 -7.36 10.05
CA GLU A 141 -3.34 -7.19 11.19
C GLU A 141 -3.72 -5.72 11.34
N GLY A 142 -4.87 -5.44 11.95
CA GLY A 142 -5.30 -4.09 12.29
C GLY A 142 -6.30 -3.50 11.30
N GLN A 143 -6.29 -2.17 11.14
CA GLN A 143 -7.31 -1.45 10.38
C GLN A 143 -6.68 -0.32 9.58
N VAL A 144 -7.04 -0.22 8.30
CA VAL A 144 -6.57 0.80 7.39
C VAL A 144 -7.73 1.44 6.64
N LEU A 145 -7.63 2.75 6.43
CA LEU A 145 -8.49 3.51 5.54
C LEU A 145 -7.66 3.92 4.32
N LEU A 146 -8.09 3.56 3.13
CA LEU A 146 -7.49 3.99 1.88
C LEU A 146 -8.34 5.12 1.28
N LYS A 147 -7.68 6.22 0.91
CA LYS A 147 -8.25 7.37 0.21
C LYS A 147 -7.52 7.53 -1.11
N LEU A 148 -8.10 7.00 -2.18
CA LEU A 148 -7.48 6.91 -3.49
C LEU A 148 -8.20 7.82 -4.46
N ASN A 149 -7.50 8.86 -4.91
CA ASN A 149 -8.07 9.97 -5.66
C ASN A 149 -7.85 9.84 -7.18
N ASP A 150 -6.87 9.04 -7.58
CA ASP A 150 -6.52 8.89 -8.99
C ASP A 150 -7.07 7.57 -9.56
N ALA A 151 -8.24 7.66 -10.18
CA ALA A 151 -8.89 6.53 -10.89
C ALA A 151 -8.15 6.09 -12.19
N GLY A 152 -6.92 6.58 -12.42
CA GLY A 152 -6.41 6.59 -13.79
C GLY A 152 -5.41 5.54 -14.18
N GLN A 153 -4.32 5.32 -13.51
CA GLN A 153 -3.25 4.50 -14.09
C GLN A 153 -2.64 3.44 -13.16
N ASP A 154 -2.58 3.68 -11.87
CA ASP A 154 -1.88 2.77 -10.96
C ASP A 154 -2.82 2.23 -9.89
N LYS A 155 -3.47 1.11 -10.20
CA LYS A 155 -4.37 0.42 -9.26
C LYS A 155 -3.61 -0.02 -8.02
N ILE A 156 -4.23 0.15 -6.86
CA ILE A 156 -3.73 -0.43 -5.62
C ILE A 156 -4.28 -1.84 -5.46
N GLU A 157 -3.39 -2.76 -5.15
CA GLU A 157 -3.73 -4.11 -4.72
C GLU A 157 -3.54 -4.22 -3.22
N LEU A 158 -4.60 -4.58 -2.50
CA LEU A 158 -4.52 -4.85 -1.07
C LEU A 158 -4.77 -6.34 -0.82
N PHE A 159 -3.87 -6.94 -0.06
CA PHE A 159 -3.99 -8.32 0.42
C PHE A 159 -4.26 -8.31 1.92
N SER A 160 -5.28 -9.04 2.34
CA SER A 160 -5.63 -9.30 3.73
C SER A 160 -5.85 -10.80 3.90
N GLY A 161 -4.83 -11.51 4.39
CA GLY A 161 -4.81 -12.97 4.33
C GLY A 161 -4.94 -13.48 2.90
N ASP A 162 -5.92 -14.34 2.66
CA ASP A 162 -6.20 -14.91 1.34
C ASP A 162 -7.00 -13.97 0.43
N LEU A 163 -7.60 -12.91 1.00
CA LEU A 163 -8.41 -11.97 0.25
C LEU A 163 -7.54 -10.98 -0.52
N LYS A 164 -7.73 -10.91 -1.84
CA LYS A 164 -7.18 -9.87 -2.70
C LYS A 164 -8.25 -8.83 -3.00
N LEU A 165 -7.94 -7.55 -2.79
CA LEU A 165 -8.76 -6.40 -3.16
C LEU A 165 -8.03 -5.60 -4.23
N VAL A 166 -8.76 -5.17 -5.26
CA VAL A 166 -8.25 -4.27 -6.30
C VAL A 166 -9.11 -3.03 -6.33
N ASP A 167 -8.46 -1.89 -6.18
CA ASP A 167 -9.08 -0.57 -6.22
C ASP A 167 -9.43 -0.11 -7.64
N VAL A 168 -10.50 0.69 -7.74
CA VAL A 168 -10.94 1.35 -8.97
C VAL A 168 -11.18 2.87 -8.73
N GLY A 169 -10.38 3.51 -7.84
CA GLY A 169 -10.55 4.91 -7.43
C GLY A 169 -11.59 5.06 -6.31
N THR A 170 -11.16 4.84 -5.05
CA THR A 170 -12.09 4.55 -3.95
C THR A 170 -11.68 5.18 -2.64
N VAL A 171 -12.68 5.37 -1.75
CA VAL A 171 -12.48 5.50 -0.31
C VAL A 171 -13.07 4.26 0.34
N PHE A 172 -12.25 3.44 0.96
CA PHE A 172 -12.68 2.21 1.63
C PHE A 172 -11.82 1.89 2.85
N GLU A 173 -12.39 1.14 3.73
CA GLU A 173 -11.77 0.68 4.97
C GLU A 173 -11.63 -0.83 4.97
N VAL A 174 -10.49 -1.32 5.45
CA VAL A 174 -10.23 -2.74 5.66
C VAL A 174 -9.79 -2.96 7.09
N ALA A 175 -10.46 -3.85 7.80
CA ALA A 175 -10.05 -4.31 9.13
C ALA A 175 -9.78 -5.81 9.10
N ARG A 176 -8.66 -6.22 9.67
CA ARG A 176 -8.27 -7.62 9.84
C ARG A 176 -8.05 -7.93 11.31
N ASP A 177 -8.71 -8.97 11.77
CA ASP A 177 -8.59 -9.50 13.13
C ASP A 177 -8.38 -11.01 13.05
N GLY A 178 -7.14 -11.45 13.30
CA GLY A 178 -6.74 -12.83 13.11
C GLY A 178 -6.97 -13.32 11.67
N ARG A 179 -7.97 -14.18 11.46
CA ARG A 179 -8.32 -14.71 10.14
C ARG A 179 -9.50 -13.99 9.48
N ASP A 180 -10.17 -13.11 10.22
CA ASP A 180 -11.37 -12.43 9.74
C ASP A 180 -10.99 -11.08 9.10
N THR A 181 -11.59 -10.80 7.95
CA THR A 181 -11.40 -9.54 7.21
C THR A 181 -12.76 -8.90 6.96
N ARG A 182 -12.87 -7.62 7.28
CA ARG A 182 -14.00 -6.76 7.00
C ARG A 182 -13.59 -5.66 6.04
N VAL A 183 -14.36 -5.47 4.98
CA VAL A 183 -14.16 -4.41 3.98
C VAL A 183 -15.42 -3.58 3.89
N VAL A 184 -15.32 -2.26 3.96
CA VAL A 184 -16.45 -1.33 3.78
C VAL A 184 -16.08 -0.25 2.78
N VAL A 185 -16.93 -0.01 1.77
CA VAL A 185 -16.70 0.98 0.72
C VAL A 185 -17.59 2.19 0.95
N SER A 186 -17.01 3.41 0.96
CA SER A 186 -17.78 4.67 1.04
C SER A 186 -17.85 5.41 -0.29
N GLU A 187 -16.83 5.31 -1.15
CA GLU A 187 -16.80 5.97 -2.46
C GLU A 187 -16.14 5.05 -3.50
N GLY A 188 -16.56 5.15 -4.75
CA GLY A 188 -16.00 4.40 -5.87
C GLY A 188 -16.38 2.92 -5.89
N ALA A 189 -15.45 2.01 -6.16
CA ALA A 189 -15.69 0.57 -6.16
C ALA A 189 -14.40 -0.24 -5.91
N VAL A 190 -14.53 -1.34 -5.18
CA VAL A 190 -13.46 -2.30 -4.92
C VAL A 190 -13.85 -3.67 -5.45
N VAL A 191 -12.95 -4.34 -6.15
CA VAL A 191 -13.15 -5.73 -6.60
C VAL A 191 -12.43 -6.66 -5.64
N ALA A 192 -13.20 -7.49 -4.95
CA ALA A 192 -12.70 -8.56 -4.10
C ALA A 192 -12.52 -9.83 -4.93
N ASP A 193 -11.39 -10.53 -4.75
CA ASP A 193 -11.00 -11.75 -5.45
C ASP A 193 -11.16 -11.66 -6.99
N PRO A 194 -10.44 -10.75 -7.67
CA PRO A 194 -10.60 -10.52 -9.11
C PRO A 194 -10.18 -11.71 -9.99
N GLY A 195 -9.42 -12.66 -9.43
CA GLY A 195 -9.02 -13.91 -10.10
C GLY A 195 -9.98 -15.08 -9.90
N GLY A 196 -10.94 -14.93 -8.99
CA GLY A 196 -11.92 -15.94 -8.62
C GLY A 196 -13.36 -15.50 -8.88
N ALA A 197 -14.18 -15.40 -7.83
CA ALA A 197 -15.59 -15.00 -7.93
C ALA A 197 -15.81 -13.56 -8.38
N GLY A 198 -14.83 -12.68 -8.18
CA GLY A 198 -14.82 -11.30 -8.69
C GLY A 198 -15.93 -10.43 -8.09
N LEU A 199 -16.16 -10.47 -6.77
CA LEU A 199 -17.20 -9.68 -6.13
C LEU A 199 -16.85 -8.19 -6.17
N LYS A 200 -17.69 -7.38 -6.84
CA LYS A 200 -17.56 -5.93 -6.87
C LYS A 200 -18.36 -5.33 -5.70
N LEU A 201 -17.66 -4.59 -4.84
CA LEU A 201 -18.25 -3.83 -3.74
C LEU A 201 -18.45 -2.37 -4.16
N MET A 202 -19.64 -1.86 -3.96
CA MET A 202 -20.07 -0.49 -4.25
C MET A 202 -20.21 0.32 -2.96
N PRO A 203 -20.34 1.66 -3.01
CA PRO A 203 -20.60 2.47 -1.83
C PRO A 203 -21.80 1.98 -1.03
N GLY A 204 -21.65 1.93 0.29
CA GLY A 204 -22.65 1.38 1.21
C GLY A 204 -22.70 -0.14 1.25
N GLN A 205 -21.69 -0.82 0.72
CA GLN A 205 -21.56 -2.27 0.82
C GLN A 205 -20.39 -2.68 1.72
N ARG A 206 -20.59 -3.79 2.40
CA ARG A 206 -19.64 -4.44 3.30
C ARG A 206 -19.44 -5.90 2.87
N LEU A 207 -18.22 -6.36 2.99
CA LEU A 207 -17.84 -7.76 2.92
C LEU A 207 -17.23 -8.17 4.25
N ASP A 208 -17.77 -9.21 4.86
CA ASP A 208 -17.14 -9.95 5.95
C ASP A 208 -16.73 -11.30 5.41
N THR A 209 -15.47 -11.69 5.65
CA THR A 209 -14.94 -12.98 5.19
C THR A 209 -13.87 -13.48 6.14
N THR A 210 -13.63 -14.79 6.12
CA THR A 210 -12.58 -15.47 6.88
C THR A 210 -11.63 -16.15 5.90
N ASP A 211 -10.35 -16.24 6.23
CA ASP A 211 -9.35 -16.93 5.39
C ASP A 211 -9.82 -18.34 5.04
N GLY A 212 -9.76 -18.69 3.75
CA GLY A 212 -10.25 -19.95 3.20
C GLY A 212 -11.74 -19.95 2.86
N ALA A 213 -12.46 -18.84 2.99
CA ALA A 213 -13.85 -18.75 2.57
C ALA A 213 -13.98 -18.94 1.06
N MET A 214 -14.87 -19.86 0.65
CA MET A 214 -15.11 -20.17 -0.77
C MET A 214 -16.17 -19.27 -1.42
N LEU A 215 -16.95 -18.55 -0.63
CA LEU A 215 -18.05 -17.70 -1.10
C LEU A 215 -17.92 -16.32 -0.46
N LEU A 216 -17.92 -15.28 -1.31
CA LEU A 216 -17.96 -13.90 -0.87
C LEU A 216 -19.36 -13.34 -1.08
N GLN A 217 -19.89 -12.65 -0.07
CA GLN A 217 -21.23 -12.04 -0.13
C GLN A 217 -21.20 -10.63 0.44
N ALA A 218 -21.68 -9.68 -0.34
CA ALA A 218 -21.82 -8.29 0.10
C ALA A 218 -23.10 -8.13 0.92
N THR A 219 -23.01 -7.33 1.97
CA THR A 219 -24.12 -6.86 2.79
C THR A 219 -24.18 -5.34 2.79
N SER A 220 -25.24 -4.74 3.34
CA SER A 220 -25.33 -3.28 3.47
C SER A 220 -24.50 -2.78 4.64
N ALA A 221 -23.89 -1.59 4.49
CA ALA A 221 -23.17 -0.89 5.55
C ALA A 221 -23.50 0.60 5.55
N ASP A 222 -23.32 1.22 6.71
CA ASP A 222 -23.40 2.68 6.84
C ASP A 222 -22.04 3.29 6.42
N ILE A 223 -22.06 4.10 5.36
CA ILE A 223 -20.87 4.80 4.85
C ILE A 223 -20.28 5.79 5.86
N SER A 224 -21.07 6.30 6.82
CA SER A 224 -20.60 7.23 7.84
C SER A 224 -19.60 6.60 8.83
N SER A 225 -19.61 5.28 8.93
CA SER A 225 -18.66 4.51 9.76
C SER A 225 -17.24 4.52 9.18
N VAL A 226 -17.11 4.59 7.84
CA VAL A 226 -15.81 4.54 7.15
C VAL A 226 -14.92 5.71 7.55
N GLY A 227 -13.72 5.41 8.04
CA GLY A 227 -12.75 6.40 8.52
C GLY A 227 -13.21 7.15 9.77
N SER A 228 -14.19 6.66 10.52
CA SER A 228 -14.63 7.29 11.76
C SER A 228 -13.49 7.35 12.79
N PHE A 229 -12.63 6.34 12.82
CA PHE A 229 -11.48 6.29 13.72
C PHE A 229 -10.48 7.45 13.51
N GLU A 230 -10.29 7.90 12.27
CA GLU A 230 -9.43 9.05 11.96
C GLU A 230 -9.93 10.35 12.64
N ARG A 231 -11.25 10.43 12.86
CA ARG A 231 -11.89 11.55 13.53
C ARG A 231 -12.02 11.35 15.05
N GLY A 232 -11.40 10.29 15.57
CA GLY A 232 -11.50 9.91 16.99
C GLY A 232 -12.87 9.40 17.42
N GLN A 233 -13.63 8.85 16.46
CA GLN A 233 -14.95 8.27 16.68
C GLN A 233 -14.99 6.83 16.19
N LEU A 234 -15.84 6.02 16.80
CA LEU A 234 -16.13 4.65 16.35
C LEU A 234 -17.65 4.56 16.17
N SER A 235 -18.09 4.43 14.91
CA SER A 235 -19.52 4.42 14.55
C SER A 235 -19.94 3.05 14.06
N TYR A 236 -21.05 2.56 14.60
CA TYR A 236 -21.54 1.20 14.39
C TYR A 236 -23.02 1.19 14.05
N VAL A 237 -23.41 0.24 13.18
CA VAL A 237 -24.79 -0.09 12.90
C VAL A 237 -24.91 -1.62 12.97
N ASP A 238 -25.66 -2.11 13.96
CA ASP A 238 -25.89 -3.54 14.17
C ASP A 238 -24.60 -4.38 14.25
N GLU A 239 -23.56 -3.86 14.93
CA GLU A 239 -22.25 -4.49 15.04
C GLU A 239 -22.15 -5.39 16.27
N PRO A 240 -21.58 -6.61 16.19
CA PRO A 240 -21.33 -7.45 17.36
C PRO A 240 -20.36 -6.79 18.33
N LEU A 241 -20.58 -6.98 19.65
CA LEU A 241 -19.74 -6.35 20.67
C LEU A 241 -18.29 -6.86 20.69
N ASP A 242 -18.02 -8.04 20.20
CA ASP A 242 -16.62 -8.51 20.02
C ASP A 242 -15.85 -7.66 19.01
N HIS A 243 -16.46 -7.28 17.90
CA HIS A 243 -15.86 -6.36 16.93
C HIS A 243 -15.72 -4.95 17.52
N VAL A 244 -16.73 -4.46 18.26
CA VAL A 244 -16.65 -3.16 18.96
C VAL A 244 -15.49 -3.16 19.96
N VAL A 245 -15.28 -4.25 20.70
CA VAL A 245 -14.17 -4.40 21.64
C VAL A 245 -12.82 -4.42 20.93
N ALA A 246 -12.71 -5.14 19.82
CA ALA A 246 -11.48 -5.15 19.01
C ALA A 246 -11.12 -3.73 18.51
N ASP A 247 -12.10 -2.98 18.00
CA ASP A 247 -11.92 -1.61 17.55
C ASP A 247 -11.59 -0.64 18.71
N LEU A 248 -12.19 -0.83 19.88
CA LEU A 248 -11.87 -0.08 21.10
C LEU A 248 -10.43 -0.32 21.55
N ASN A 249 -9.96 -1.57 21.59
CA ASN A 249 -8.60 -1.93 21.97
C ASN A 249 -7.60 -1.23 21.05
N ARG A 250 -7.83 -1.37 19.74
CA ARG A 250 -7.02 -0.79 18.68
C ARG A 250 -6.96 0.73 18.76
N SER A 251 -8.11 1.40 18.88
CA SER A 251 -8.21 2.86 18.81
C SER A 251 -7.86 3.56 20.13
N THR A 252 -8.09 2.91 21.27
CA THR A 252 -7.83 3.53 22.58
C THR A 252 -6.48 3.16 23.17
N GLY A 253 -5.96 1.99 22.86
CA GLY A 253 -4.82 1.40 23.54
C GLY A 253 -5.13 0.88 24.95
N ILE A 254 -6.41 0.80 25.30
CA ILE A 254 -6.89 0.22 26.56
C ILE A 254 -7.35 -1.20 26.29
N ASP A 255 -6.94 -2.14 27.14
CA ASP A 255 -7.33 -3.54 27.02
C ASP A 255 -8.77 -3.75 27.50
N PHE A 256 -9.68 -3.97 26.58
CA PHE A 256 -11.07 -4.36 26.85
C PHE A 256 -11.30 -5.81 26.44
N SER A 257 -12.14 -6.49 27.19
CA SER A 257 -12.61 -7.83 26.87
C SER A 257 -14.12 -7.94 27.06
N ALA A 258 -14.81 -8.65 26.16
CA ALA A 258 -16.22 -8.96 26.32
C ALA A 258 -16.38 -10.35 26.92
N SER A 259 -17.35 -10.50 27.85
CA SER A 259 -17.73 -11.85 28.30
C SER A 259 -18.46 -12.59 27.15
N ALA A 260 -18.31 -13.91 27.10
CA ALA A 260 -18.97 -14.72 26.07
C ALA A 260 -20.51 -14.53 26.03
N ALA A 261 -21.12 -14.15 27.14
CA ALA A 261 -22.56 -13.92 27.23
C ALA A 261 -23.07 -12.70 26.45
N ILE A 262 -22.15 -11.74 26.13
CA ILE A 262 -22.50 -10.49 25.43
C ILE A 262 -21.73 -10.28 24.15
N SER A 263 -20.73 -11.10 23.81
CA SER A 263 -19.87 -10.92 22.64
C SER A 263 -20.66 -10.78 21.34
N THR A 264 -21.71 -11.54 21.18
CA THR A 264 -22.59 -11.53 19.99
C THR A 264 -23.72 -10.50 20.04
N ARG A 265 -23.89 -9.76 21.18
CA ARG A 265 -24.90 -8.69 21.25
C ARG A 265 -24.57 -7.60 20.23
N ARG A 266 -25.61 -7.07 19.62
CA ARG A 266 -25.50 -6.03 18.60
C ARG A 266 -25.52 -4.64 19.23
N PHE A 267 -24.68 -3.76 18.71
CA PHE A 267 -24.61 -2.38 19.10
C PHE A 267 -24.77 -1.46 17.87
N SER A 268 -25.55 -0.40 18.04
CA SER A 268 -25.66 0.70 17.09
C SER A 268 -25.46 2.01 17.83
N GLY A 269 -24.55 2.83 17.34
CA GLY A 269 -24.23 4.13 17.97
C GLY A 269 -22.81 4.57 17.66
N THR A 270 -22.43 5.72 18.19
CA THR A 270 -21.10 6.29 18.05
C THR A 270 -20.43 6.43 19.40
N LEU A 271 -19.19 5.95 19.50
CA LEU A 271 -18.34 6.03 20.69
C LEU A 271 -17.22 7.06 20.43
N SER A 272 -16.96 7.91 21.42
CA SER A 272 -15.83 8.86 21.37
C SER A 272 -14.59 8.21 21.95
N VAL A 273 -13.55 8.06 21.15
CA VAL A 273 -12.24 7.52 21.59
C VAL A 273 -11.66 8.34 22.75
N ALA A 274 -11.81 9.68 22.69
CA ALA A 274 -11.32 10.59 23.72
C ALA A 274 -12.07 10.42 25.06
N GLU A 275 -13.38 10.19 25.01
CA GLU A 275 -14.18 9.97 26.24
C GLU A 275 -13.85 8.62 26.85
N VAL A 276 -13.76 7.57 26.04
CA VAL A 276 -13.39 6.23 26.52
C VAL A 276 -11.97 6.21 27.12
N LYS A 277 -11.00 6.92 26.51
CA LYS A 277 -9.65 7.08 27.09
C LYS A 277 -9.66 7.78 28.43
N ARG A 278 -10.56 8.77 28.61
CA ARG A 278 -10.68 9.54 29.86
C ARG A 278 -11.36 8.71 30.96
N ASP A 279 -12.44 8.05 30.63
CA ASP A 279 -13.18 7.17 31.54
C ASP A 279 -13.79 5.97 30.80
N PRO A 280 -13.16 4.79 30.89
CA PRO A 280 -13.69 3.58 30.28
C PRO A 280 -15.11 3.18 30.75
N ARG A 281 -15.51 3.64 31.93
CA ARG A 281 -16.88 3.36 32.44
C ARG A 281 -17.95 4.11 31.68
N SER A 282 -17.62 5.13 30.89
CA SER A 282 -18.56 5.83 30.01
C SER A 282 -19.21 4.89 28.98
N LEU A 283 -18.60 3.73 28.71
CA LEU A 283 -19.17 2.69 27.86
C LEU A 283 -20.41 2.02 28.47
N ALA A 284 -20.53 1.96 29.80
CA ALA A 284 -21.59 1.20 30.46
C ALA A 284 -23.01 1.66 30.04
N PRO A 285 -23.40 2.95 30.13
CA PRO A 285 -24.71 3.40 29.69
C PRO A 285 -24.90 3.31 28.18
N LEU A 286 -23.84 3.48 27.39
CA LEU A 286 -23.92 3.46 25.92
C LEU A 286 -24.14 2.05 25.38
N LEU A 287 -23.42 1.06 25.93
CA LEU A 287 -23.51 -0.35 25.51
C LEU A 287 -24.59 -1.12 26.28
N GLY A 288 -25.12 -0.56 27.38
CA GLY A 288 -26.07 -1.23 28.25
C GLY A 288 -25.47 -2.50 28.91
N VAL A 289 -24.21 -2.44 29.30
CA VAL A 289 -23.46 -3.54 29.93
C VAL A 289 -22.71 -3.03 31.16
N ALA A 290 -22.39 -3.92 32.09
CA ALA A 290 -21.46 -3.61 33.17
C ALA A 290 -20.04 -3.47 32.61
N VAL A 291 -19.31 -2.43 33.08
CA VAL A 291 -17.90 -2.19 32.72
C VAL A 291 -17.09 -2.17 34.00
N GLU A 292 -16.31 -3.20 34.22
CA GLU A 292 -15.56 -3.44 35.45
C GLU A 292 -14.06 -3.56 35.18
N ARG A 293 -13.25 -3.14 36.14
CA ARG A 293 -11.82 -3.34 36.04
C ARG A 293 -11.45 -4.79 36.24
N SER A 294 -10.63 -5.34 35.35
CA SER A 294 -10.17 -6.72 35.38
C SER A 294 -8.66 -6.76 35.11
N GLY A 295 -7.87 -6.97 36.17
CA GLY A 295 -6.43 -6.89 36.04
C GLY A 295 -5.97 -5.48 35.65
N GLN A 296 -5.20 -5.39 34.57
CA GLN A 296 -4.78 -4.10 34.00
C GLN A 296 -5.76 -3.52 32.99
N GLY A 297 -6.72 -4.33 32.53
CA GLY A 297 -7.72 -3.97 31.54
C GLY A 297 -9.13 -3.77 32.10
N TRP A 298 -10.12 -3.83 31.21
CA TRP A 298 -11.53 -3.66 31.50
C TRP A 298 -12.35 -4.78 30.91
N LYS A 299 -13.29 -5.29 31.66
CA LYS A 299 -14.20 -6.34 31.24
C LYS A 299 -15.62 -5.81 31.07
N LEU A 300 -16.17 -6.03 29.89
CA LEU A 300 -17.59 -5.81 29.60
C LEU A 300 -18.35 -7.09 29.96
N GLY A 301 -19.30 -6.94 30.88
CA GLY A 301 -20.05 -8.06 31.47
C GLY A 301 -21.53 -8.00 31.15
N GLY A 302 -22.33 -8.77 31.92
CA GLY A 302 -23.78 -8.79 31.80
C GLY A 302 -24.44 -7.43 32.11
N LYS A 303 -25.76 -7.42 32.22
CA LYS A 303 -26.55 -6.21 32.45
C LYS A 303 -26.10 -5.42 33.67
N VAL A 304 -26.06 -4.10 33.56
CA VAL A 304 -26.01 -3.18 34.69
C VAL A 304 -27.25 -3.37 35.55
#